data_1420c04c0540c614866d3de8d1d1ff61
#
_entry.id   1420c04c0540c614866d3de8d1d1ff61
#
_cell.length_a   1.000
_cell.length_b   1.000
_cell.length_c   1.000
_cell.angle_alpha   90.00
_cell.angle_beta   90.00
_cell.angle_gamma   90.00
#
_symmetry.space_group_name_H-M   'P 1'
#
loop_
_entity.id
_entity.type
_entity.pdbx_description
1 polymer ?
#
loop_
_entity_poly.entity_id
_entity_poly.type
_entity_poly.pdbx_seq_one_letter_code
_entity_poly.pdbx_strand_id
1 'polypeptide(L)'
;MRAARTSKILSPPSSWDELSYGNSYRKALEQQLEPWLPRLFGFHLMKLGRLSALLDTQSCMVSHHFNVASSGCDIQVYADSFQLPFLDKTIDACLLANTLSYSEDPHRILREVDRVLIDDGWLIMSGFNPFSIVGE
;
A
#
# COMPACT_ATOMS: atom_id res chain seq x y z
N MET A 1 2.38 -16.64 19.34
CA MET A 1 2.71 -16.67 18.73
C MET A 1 3.33 -16.67 18.41
N ARG A 2 3.38 -17.02 18.16
CA ARG A 2 3.92 -17.03 17.60
C ARG A 2 4.25 -17.30 16.79
N ALA A 3 4.20 -17.59 16.48
CA ALA A 3 4.50 -17.80 15.68
C ALA A 3 4.92 -17.93 14.89
N ALA A 4 4.61 -18.34 14.75
CA ALA A 4 5.06 -18.51 13.98
C ALA A 4 5.42 -18.02 13.13
N ARG A 5 5.41 -17.73 13.09
CA ARG A 5 5.77 -17.25 12.32
C ARG A 5 6.77 -17.32 11.71
N THR A 6 6.77 -17.63 11.36
CA THR A 6 7.64 -17.70 10.76
C THR A 6 8.31 -17.41 10.29
N SER A 7 7.90 -17.64 10.57
CA SER A 7 8.62 -17.34 10.17
C SER A 7 9.51 -17.27 9.25
N LYS A 8 9.28 -17.59 8.68
CA LYS A 8 10.07 -17.39 7.67
C LYS A 8 9.66 -16.28 6.84
N ILE A 9 10.58 -15.48 6.46
CA ILE A 9 10.27 -14.31 5.75
C ILE A 9 10.12 -14.65 4.32
N LEU A 10 8.97 -14.37 3.80
CA LEU A 10 8.72 -14.57 2.41
C LEU A 10 9.06 -13.29 1.68
N SER A 11 9.81 -13.42 0.59
CA SER A 11 10.02 -12.28 -0.28
C SER A 11 8.69 -11.88 -0.88
N PRO A 12 8.33 -10.59 -0.85
CA PRO A 12 7.11 -10.17 -1.50
C PRO A 12 7.21 -10.41 -3.00
N PRO A 13 6.12 -10.82 -3.65
CA PRO A 13 6.14 -11.03 -5.09
C PRO A 13 6.40 -9.73 -5.82
N SER A 14 7.02 -9.83 -7.00
CA SER A 14 7.30 -8.65 -7.82
C SER A 14 6.07 -8.18 -8.56
N SER A 15 5.14 -9.07 -8.83
CA SER A 15 3.92 -8.74 -9.54
C SER A 15 2.80 -9.66 -9.11
N TRP A 16 1.58 -9.28 -9.48
CA TRP A 16 0.41 -10.10 -9.17
C TRP A 16 0.44 -11.46 -9.87
N ASP A 17 1.16 -11.55 -11.00
CA ASP A 17 1.28 -12.79 -11.74
C ASP A 17 1.94 -13.91 -10.96
N GLU A 18 2.74 -13.55 -9.96
CA GLU A 18 3.45 -14.55 -9.15
C GLU A 18 2.56 -15.22 -8.12
N LEU A 19 1.34 -14.71 -7.93
CA LEU A 19 0.39 -15.29 -6.99
C LEU A 19 -0.60 -16.16 -7.74
N SER A 20 -1.08 -17.22 -7.08
CA SER A 20 -2.17 -18.02 -7.61
C SER A 20 -3.39 -17.12 -7.76
N TYR A 21 -3.95 -17.10 -8.96
CA TYR A 21 -5.12 -16.28 -9.27
C TYR A 21 -4.85 -14.78 -9.01
N GLY A 22 -3.57 -14.39 -9.09
CA GLY A 22 -3.17 -13.03 -8.75
C GLY A 22 -3.81 -11.97 -9.61
N ASN A 23 -3.92 -12.19 -10.92
CA ASN A 23 -4.54 -11.20 -11.79
C ASN A 23 -6.03 -11.05 -11.54
N SER A 24 -6.72 -12.14 -11.23
CA SER A 24 -8.14 -12.06 -10.88
C SER A 24 -8.32 -11.31 -9.57
N TYR A 25 -7.45 -11.56 -8.62
CA TYR A 25 -7.49 -10.89 -7.33
C TYR A 25 -7.20 -9.39 -7.49
N ARG A 26 -6.21 -9.05 -8.32
CA ARG A 26 -5.89 -7.65 -8.60
C ARG A 26 -7.09 -6.91 -9.20
N LYS A 27 -7.76 -7.54 -10.17
CA LYS A 27 -8.94 -6.95 -10.79
C LYS A 27 -10.06 -6.74 -9.78
N ALA A 28 -10.26 -7.71 -8.89
CA ALA A 28 -11.26 -7.59 -7.85
C ALA A 28 -10.94 -6.46 -6.89
N LEU A 29 -9.66 -6.30 -6.54
CA LEU A 29 -9.24 -5.19 -5.69
C LEU A 29 -9.47 -3.85 -6.38
N GLU A 30 -9.14 -3.76 -7.67
CA GLU A 30 -9.35 -2.53 -8.41
C GLU A 30 -10.82 -2.17 -8.49
N GLN A 31 -11.69 -3.16 -8.63
CA GLN A 31 -13.13 -2.93 -8.63
C GLN A 31 -13.61 -2.44 -7.27
N GLN A 32 -13.06 -2.99 -6.19
CA GLN A 32 -13.44 -2.55 -4.85
C GLN A 32 -12.91 -1.15 -4.53
N LEU A 33 -11.78 -0.79 -5.11
CA LEU A 33 -11.21 0.55 -4.94
C LEU A 33 -11.98 1.62 -5.69
N GLU A 34 -12.58 1.25 -6.80
CA GLU A 34 -13.15 2.21 -7.73
C GLU A 34 -14.12 3.20 -7.09
N PRO A 35 -15.07 2.79 -6.22
CA PRO A 35 -15.98 3.75 -5.59
C PRO A 35 -15.30 4.66 -4.57
N TRP A 36 -14.12 4.29 -4.09
CA TRP A 36 -13.42 5.07 -3.07
C TRP A 36 -12.41 6.04 -3.62
N LEU A 37 -11.76 5.69 -4.73
CA LEU A 37 -10.71 6.52 -5.30
C LEU A 37 -11.17 7.95 -5.62
N PRO A 38 -12.36 8.15 -6.21
CA PRO A 38 -12.80 9.53 -6.48
C PRO A 38 -13.08 10.34 -5.23
N ARG A 39 -13.21 9.70 -4.07
CA ARG A 39 -13.45 10.39 -2.81
C ARG A 39 -12.17 10.92 -2.19
N LEU A 40 -11.03 10.41 -2.61
CA LEU A 40 -9.74 10.88 -2.11
C LEU A 40 -9.38 12.18 -2.78
N PHE A 41 -8.84 13.10 -2.02
CA PHE A 41 -8.41 14.36 -2.57
C PHE A 41 -7.19 14.84 -1.80
N GLY A 42 -6.47 15.80 -2.38
CA GLY A 42 -5.24 16.30 -1.81
C GLY A 42 -4.14 16.30 -2.85
N PHE A 43 -2.91 16.30 -2.38
CA PHE A 43 -1.76 16.43 -3.27
C PHE A 43 -1.03 15.11 -3.53
N HIS A 44 -0.94 14.24 -2.52
CA HIS A 44 -0.08 13.06 -2.63
C HIS A 44 -0.80 11.79 -2.26
N LEU A 45 -0.80 10.83 -3.20
CA LEU A 45 -1.21 9.46 -2.95
C LEU A 45 0.04 8.59 -3.01
N MET A 46 0.40 7.96 -1.91
CA MET A 46 1.54 7.06 -1.83
C MET A 46 1.04 5.62 -1.98
N LYS A 47 1.58 4.91 -2.96
CA LYS A 47 1.32 3.48 -3.12
C LYS A 47 2.56 2.75 -2.60
N LEU A 48 2.42 2.12 -1.46
CA LEU A 48 3.53 1.51 -0.76
C LEU A 48 3.58 0.01 -1.00
N GLY A 49 4.70 -0.45 -1.55
CA GLY A 49 4.92 -1.85 -1.86
C GLY A 49 4.81 -2.13 -3.35
N ARG A 50 5.48 -3.18 -3.80
CA ARG A 50 5.53 -3.52 -5.23
C ARG A 50 4.16 -3.86 -5.80
N LEU A 51 3.34 -4.57 -5.04
CA LEU A 51 2.01 -4.93 -5.50
C LEU A 51 1.09 -3.71 -5.57
N SER A 52 1.23 -2.79 -4.60
CA SER A 52 0.46 -1.54 -4.60
C SER A 52 0.77 -0.71 -5.83
N ALA A 53 2.03 -0.70 -6.25
CA ALA A 53 2.47 0.09 -7.39
C ALA A 53 1.78 -0.35 -8.69
N LEU A 54 1.37 -1.58 -8.77
CA LEU A 54 0.77 -2.15 -9.98
C LEU A 54 -0.74 -2.00 -10.05
N LEU A 55 -1.36 -1.43 -9.02
CA LEU A 55 -2.79 -1.19 -9.04
C LEU A 55 -3.10 0.11 -9.79
N ASP A 56 -4.20 0.08 -10.55
CA ASP A 56 -4.64 1.25 -11.29
C ASP A 56 -5.38 2.20 -10.35
N THR A 57 -4.87 3.42 -10.22
CA THR A 57 -5.48 4.44 -9.38
C THR A 57 -5.82 5.69 -10.16
N GLN A 58 -6.01 5.58 -11.49
CA GLN A 58 -6.24 6.75 -12.34
C GLN A 58 -7.51 7.50 -12.01
N SER A 59 -8.51 6.83 -11.45
CA SER A 59 -9.76 7.50 -11.10
C SER A 59 -9.63 8.37 -9.84
N CYS A 60 -8.50 8.29 -9.15
CA CYS A 60 -8.25 9.13 -7.98
C CYS A 60 -7.88 10.55 -8.41
N MET A 61 -8.51 11.53 -7.79
CA MET A 61 -8.33 12.94 -8.16
C MET A 61 -7.14 13.60 -7.48
N VAL A 62 -6.41 12.86 -6.66
CA VAL A 62 -5.19 13.36 -6.03
C VAL A 62 -4.18 13.69 -7.13
N SER A 63 -3.52 14.84 -6.99
CA SER A 63 -2.68 15.38 -8.06
C SER A 63 -1.45 14.54 -8.37
N HIS A 64 -0.84 13.94 -7.37
CA HIS A 64 0.44 13.25 -7.51
C HIS A 64 0.35 11.85 -6.93
N HIS A 65 0.43 10.85 -7.78
CA HIS A 65 0.49 9.44 -7.37
C HIS A 65 1.93 8.98 -7.51
N PHE A 66 2.47 8.34 -6.49
CA PHE A 66 3.84 7.84 -6.58
C PHE A 66 3.98 6.52 -5.86
N ASN A 67 4.91 5.72 -6.34
CA ASN A 67 5.14 4.38 -5.86
C ASN A 67 6.39 4.33 -5.01
N VAL A 68 6.29 3.70 -3.84
CA VAL A 68 7.40 3.56 -2.91
C VAL A 68 7.58 2.08 -2.59
N ALA A 69 8.79 1.59 -2.76
CA ALA A 69 9.14 0.21 -2.40
C ALA A 69 10.63 0.09 -2.27
N SER A 70 11.10 -1.00 -1.67
CA SER A 70 12.56 -1.22 -1.56
C SER A 70 13.16 -1.68 -2.87
N SER A 71 12.35 -2.23 -3.77
CA SER A 71 12.81 -2.68 -5.08
C SER A 71 11.61 -2.83 -6.01
N GLY A 72 11.87 -3.00 -7.29
CA GLY A 72 10.81 -3.25 -8.26
C GLY A 72 10.87 -2.28 -9.42
N CYS A 73 9.90 -2.43 -10.33
CA CYS A 73 9.77 -1.58 -11.51
C CYS A 73 8.78 -0.46 -11.24
N ASP A 74 8.97 0.64 -11.94
CA ASP A 74 8.06 1.79 -11.87
C ASP A 74 7.93 2.35 -10.45
N ILE A 75 9.04 2.31 -9.70
CA ILE A 75 9.09 2.83 -8.35
C ILE A 75 9.77 4.21 -8.40
N GLN A 76 9.08 5.23 -7.94
CA GLN A 76 9.61 6.58 -7.93
C GLN A 76 10.53 6.84 -6.73
N VAL A 77 10.23 6.19 -5.59
CA VAL A 77 11.03 6.36 -4.38
C VAL A 77 11.41 4.99 -3.86
N TYR A 78 12.69 4.68 -3.85
CA TYR A 78 13.18 3.43 -3.26
C TYR A 78 13.46 3.67 -1.80
N ALA A 79 12.73 2.97 -0.93
CA ALA A 79 12.82 3.19 0.50
C ALA A 79 12.41 1.95 1.28
N ASP A 80 12.86 1.92 2.53
CA ASP A 80 12.46 0.90 3.48
C ASP A 80 11.11 1.30 4.07
N SER A 81 10.13 0.39 4.05
CA SER A 81 8.81 0.65 4.61
C SER A 81 8.85 0.96 6.11
N PHE A 82 9.91 0.55 6.80
CA PHE A 82 10.07 0.80 8.22
C PHE A 82 10.63 2.20 8.50
N GLN A 83 11.08 2.89 7.46
CA GLN A 83 11.70 4.20 7.63
C GLN A 83 11.50 5.01 6.35
N LEU A 84 10.34 5.60 6.24
CA LEU A 84 9.99 6.35 5.03
C LEU A 84 10.68 7.71 5.01
N PRO A 85 11.21 8.12 3.84
CA PRO A 85 12.00 9.34 3.73
C PRO A 85 11.13 10.59 3.54
N PHE A 86 10.06 10.69 4.29
CA PHE A 86 9.14 11.82 4.20
C PHE A 86 8.96 12.45 5.57
N LEU A 87 8.71 13.73 5.58
CA LEU A 87 8.41 14.45 6.82
C LEU A 87 7.06 14.02 7.35
N ASP A 88 6.84 14.28 8.64
CA ASP A 88 5.57 13.99 9.27
C ASP A 88 4.45 14.75 8.58
N LYS A 89 3.31 14.08 8.41
CA LYS A 89 2.07 14.71 7.96
C LYS A 89 2.22 15.43 6.62
N THR A 90 2.79 14.72 5.64
CA THR A 90 2.98 15.28 4.30
C THR A 90 2.20 14.53 3.22
N ILE A 91 1.65 13.36 3.54
CA ILE A 91 0.98 12.50 2.55
C ILE A 91 -0.52 12.51 2.83
N ASP A 92 -1.32 12.69 1.79
CA ASP A 92 -2.77 12.79 1.92
C ASP A 92 -3.45 11.43 1.97
N ALA A 93 -2.94 10.47 1.21
CA ALA A 93 -3.53 9.13 1.14
C ALA A 93 -2.45 8.09 0.91
N CYS A 94 -2.65 6.90 1.47
CA CYS A 94 -1.72 5.79 1.31
C CYS A 94 -2.48 4.52 0.94
N LEU A 95 -1.94 3.79 -0.03
CA LEU A 95 -2.50 2.51 -0.47
C LEU A 95 -1.51 1.39 -0.15
N LEU A 96 -1.97 0.41 0.60
CA LEU A 96 -1.19 -0.77 0.98
C LEU A 96 -1.89 -2.01 0.45
N ALA A 97 -1.54 -2.46 -0.74
CA ALA A 97 -2.15 -3.65 -1.33
C ALA A 97 -1.32 -4.87 -0.97
N ASN A 98 -1.79 -5.63 -0.02
CA ASN A 98 -1.14 -6.84 0.51
C ASN A 98 0.27 -6.57 1.07
N THR A 99 0.61 -5.31 1.31
CA THR A 99 1.93 -4.94 1.79
C THR A 99 2.22 -5.53 3.16
N LEU A 100 1.23 -5.50 4.04
CA LEU A 100 1.41 -6.00 5.40
C LEU A 100 1.51 -7.52 5.47
N SER A 101 0.93 -8.20 4.48
CA SER A 101 0.93 -9.66 4.45
C SER A 101 2.32 -10.26 4.30
N TYR A 102 3.25 -9.50 3.72
CA TYR A 102 4.60 -9.97 3.47
C TYR A 102 5.63 -9.32 4.38
N SER A 103 5.16 -8.62 5.41
CA SER A 103 6.06 -7.94 6.34
C SER A 103 6.28 -8.79 7.58
N GLU A 104 7.51 -8.76 8.07
CA GLU A 104 7.81 -9.39 9.35
C GLU A 104 7.32 -8.55 10.53
N ASP A 105 7.03 -7.28 10.31
CA ASP A 105 6.54 -6.40 11.36
C ASP A 105 5.56 -5.39 10.79
N PRO A 106 4.31 -5.81 10.56
CA PRO A 106 3.31 -4.91 9.97
C PRO A 106 2.97 -3.70 10.82
N HIS A 107 3.09 -3.83 12.14
CA HIS A 107 2.81 -2.68 13.02
C HIS A 107 3.81 -1.56 12.81
N ARG A 108 5.03 -1.91 12.48
CA ARG A 108 6.07 -0.94 12.23
C ARG A 108 5.81 -0.15 10.95
N ILE A 109 5.32 -0.85 9.93
CA ILE A 109 4.92 -0.20 8.69
C ILE A 109 3.75 0.76 8.96
N LEU A 110 2.75 0.29 9.68
CA LEU A 110 1.57 1.12 9.98
C LEU A 110 1.94 2.36 10.79
N ARG A 111 2.90 2.23 11.69
CA ARG A 111 3.37 3.36 12.48
C ARG A 111 4.03 4.42 11.61
N GLU A 112 4.83 3.97 10.63
CA GLU A 112 5.47 4.88 9.69
C GLU A 112 4.44 5.55 8.78
N VAL A 113 3.47 4.80 8.32
CA VAL A 113 2.40 5.37 7.49
C VAL A 113 1.61 6.40 8.28
N ASP A 114 1.29 6.10 9.53
CA ASP A 114 0.58 7.05 10.39
C ASP A 114 1.38 8.33 10.58
N ARG A 115 2.70 8.21 10.71
CA ARG A 115 3.56 9.38 10.88
C ARG A 115 3.51 10.31 9.68
N VAL A 116 3.54 9.74 8.46
CA VAL A 116 3.61 10.56 7.25
C VAL A 116 2.23 11.03 6.76
N LEU A 117 1.16 10.37 7.18
CA LEU A 117 -0.18 10.79 6.77
C LEU A 117 -0.62 12.05 7.51
N ILE A 118 -1.30 12.94 6.80
CA ILE A 118 -1.92 14.10 7.43
C ILE A 118 -3.04 13.64 8.35
N ASP A 119 -3.51 14.53 9.24
CA ASP A 119 -4.49 14.16 10.26
C ASP A 119 -5.80 13.64 9.66
N ASP A 120 -6.24 14.22 8.55
CA ASP A 120 -7.45 13.78 7.87
C ASP A 120 -7.15 12.87 6.69
N GLY A 121 -6.00 12.21 6.71
CA GLY A 121 -5.57 11.38 5.61
C GLY A 121 -6.33 10.07 5.52
N TRP A 122 -6.23 9.43 4.37
CA TRP A 122 -6.87 8.15 4.11
C TRP A 122 -5.83 7.04 4.05
N LEU A 123 -6.16 5.94 4.68
CA LEU A 123 -5.37 4.73 4.57
C LEU A 123 -6.26 3.65 4.00
N ILE A 124 -5.87 3.11 2.84
CA ILE A 124 -6.58 2.03 2.18
C ILE A 124 -5.65 0.84 2.16
N MET A 125 -6.08 -0.28 2.72
CA MET A 125 -5.23 -1.44 2.77
C MET A 125 -6.00 -2.71 2.48
N SER A 126 -5.32 -3.69 1.92
CA SER A 126 -5.85 -5.00 1.66
C SER A 126 -4.86 -6.05 2.12
N GLY A 127 -5.35 -7.25 2.36
CA GLY A 127 -4.55 -8.42 2.63
C GLY A 127 -5.20 -9.59 1.95
N PHE A 128 -4.92 -10.78 2.41
CA PHE A 128 -5.62 -11.95 1.88
C PHE A 128 -7.02 -12.06 2.47
N ASN A 129 -7.32 -11.26 3.47
CA ASN A 129 -8.64 -11.13 4.04
C ASN A 129 -9.41 -10.02 3.32
N PRO A 130 -10.66 -9.81 3.67
CA PRO A 130 -11.43 -8.74 3.05
C PRO A 130 -10.76 -7.39 3.13
N PHE A 131 -11.05 -6.58 2.16
CA PHE A 131 -10.53 -5.25 1.99
C PHE A 131 -10.94 -4.35 3.15
N SER A 132 -10.01 -3.55 3.65
CA SER A 132 -10.28 -2.62 4.74
C SER A 132 -9.90 -1.22 4.34
N ILE A 133 -10.74 -0.27 4.71
CA ILE A 133 -10.48 1.15 4.48
C ILE A 133 -10.56 1.86 5.80
N VAL A 134 -9.51 2.60 6.12
CA VAL A 134 -9.44 3.37 7.37
C VAL A 134 -9.22 4.83 6.98
N GLY A 135 -10.21 5.68 7.33
CA GLY A 135 -10.12 7.11 7.05
C GLY A 135 -10.02 7.90 8.34
N GLU A 136 -9.32 9.01 8.27
CA GLU A 136 -9.17 9.89 9.42
C GLU A 136 -10.10 11.08 9.35
#